data_97f57a83d8f3868ffe5781a316153a74
#
_entry.id   97f57a83d8f3868ffe5781a316153a74
#
_cell.length_a   1.000
_cell.length_b   1.000
_cell.length_c   1.000
_cell.angle_alpha   90.00
_cell.angle_beta   90.00
_cell.angle_gamma   90.00
#
_symmetry.space_group_name_H-M   'P 1'
#
loop_
_entity.id
_entity.type
_entity.pdbx_description
1 polymer ?
#
loop_
_entity_poly.entity_id
_entity_poly.type
_entity_poly.pdbx_seq_one_letter_code
_entity_poly.pdbx_strand_id
1 'polypeptide(L)'
;MEMRYGKRRDLKQAAALLNECWRWAYKDIFDAAYLESMSDKGRHKKLLKGYKDGKRPLLLFGDAGELLGFCGFGESMTPGYPDDGEISAIYVRENAIGKGYGHALFTRAEKELYAQGYRNLVLDVLSQNERAIAFYLAHGYVKVQDRQFSRGGREYPMDIMRKEAHD
;
A
#
# COMPACT_ATOMS: atom_id res chain seq x y z
N MET A 1 12.48 -13.25 -11.19
CA MET A 1 11.74 -12.25 -10.37
C MET A 1 12.37 -10.88 -10.56
N GLU A 2 11.59 -9.85 -10.88
CA GLU A 2 12.03 -8.46 -11.10
C GLU A 2 11.26 -7.49 -10.22
N MET A 3 11.97 -6.60 -9.50
CA MET A 3 11.36 -5.50 -8.75
C MET A 3 11.83 -4.17 -9.36
N ARG A 4 10.90 -3.35 -9.81
CA ARG A 4 11.20 -2.07 -10.46
C ARG A 4 10.10 -1.04 -10.28
N TYR A 5 10.40 0.21 -10.57
CA TYR A 5 9.38 1.25 -10.67
C TYR A 5 8.37 0.96 -11.79
N GLY A 6 7.11 1.22 -11.49
CA GLY A 6 6.02 1.09 -12.45
C GLY A 6 6.15 2.07 -13.61
N LYS A 7 5.95 1.57 -14.82
CA LYS A 7 5.82 2.36 -16.05
C LYS A 7 4.35 2.57 -16.37
N ARG A 8 4.04 3.56 -17.19
CA ARG A 8 2.65 3.86 -17.60
C ARG A 8 1.91 2.63 -18.14
N ARG A 9 2.59 1.78 -18.91
CA ARG A 9 2.03 0.55 -19.48
C ARG A 9 1.63 -0.50 -18.44
N ASP A 10 2.23 -0.46 -17.25
CA ASP A 10 1.98 -1.44 -16.17
C ASP A 10 0.71 -1.10 -15.37
N LEU A 11 0.23 0.15 -15.44
CA LEU A 11 -0.81 0.65 -14.55
C LEU A 11 -2.17 -0.02 -14.72
N LYS A 12 -2.46 -0.53 -15.93
CA LYS A 12 -3.70 -1.31 -16.16
C LYS A 12 -3.66 -2.64 -15.39
N GLN A 13 -2.54 -3.34 -15.45
CA GLN A 13 -2.33 -4.58 -14.72
C GLN A 13 -2.25 -4.34 -13.21
N ALA A 14 -1.63 -3.23 -12.79
CA ALA A 14 -1.60 -2.80 -11.39
C ALA A 14 -3.00 -2.50 -10.83
N ALA A 15 -3.88 -1.90 -11.62
CA ALA A 15 -5.26 -1.64 -11.22
C ALA A 15 -6.03 -2.94 -10.96
N ALA A 16 -5.90 -3.93 -11.83
CA ALA A 16 -6.51 -5.25 -11.66
C ALA A 16 -5.97 -5.96 -10.41
N LEU A 17 -4.66 -5.96 -10.20
CA LEU A 17 -4.03 -6.54 -9.01
C LEU A 17 -4.56 -5.88 -7.73
N LEU A 18 -4.62 -4.55 -7.69
CA LEU A 18 -5.10 -3.84 -6.49
C LEU A 18 -6.56 -4.19 -6.16
N ASN A 19 -7.44 -4.27 -7.16
CA ASN A 19 -8.83 -4.65 -6.92
C ASN A 19 -8.97 -6.11 -6.48
N GLU A 20 -8.18 -7.01 -7.05
CA GLU A 20 -8.11 -8.42 -6.62
C GLU A 20 -7.66 -8.51 -5.15
N CYS A 21 -6.57 -7.84 -4.79
CA CYS A 21 -6.06 -7.82 -3.42
C CYS A 21 -7.07 -7.20 -2.43
N TRP A 22 -7.77 -6.13 -2.80
CA TRP A 22 -8.79 -5.50 -1.97
C TRP A 22 -9.95 -6.45 -1.67
N ARG A 23 -10.47 -7.13 -2.69
CA ARG A 23 -11.56 -8.10 -2.53
C ARG A 23 -11.17 -9.25 -1.60
N TRP A 24 -9.93 -9.70 -1.69
CA TRP A 24 -9.42 -10.75 -0.82
C TRP A 24 -9.12 -10.26 0.60
N ALA A 25 -8.37 -9.17 0.74
CA ALA A 25 -7.88 -8.69 2.04
C ALA A 25 -9.01 -8.12 2.92
N TYR A 26 -10.03 -7.55 2.32
CA TYR A 26 -11.07 -6.79 3.03
C TYR A 26 -12.48 -7.42 2.95
N LYS A 27 -12.59 -8.67 2.53
CA LYS A 27 -13.88 -9.39 2.40
C LYS A 27 -14.68 -9.45 3.69
N ASP A 28 -14.02 -9.46 4.85
CA ASP A 28 -14.62 -9.54 6.17
C ASP A 28 -14.70 -8.16 6.87
N ILE A 29 -14.25 -7.08 6.21
CA ILE A 29 -14.25 -5.71 6.73
C ILE A 29 -15.24 -4.82 5.98
N PHE A 30 -15.18 -4.82 4.66
CA PHE A 30 -16.09 -4.04 3.80
C PHE A 30 -17.27 -4.88 3.31
N ASP A 31 -18.38 -4.22 3.01
CA ASP A 31 -19.53 -4.87 2.39
C ASP A 31 -19.16 -5.48 1.02
N ALA A 32 -19.67 -6.68 0.75
CA ALA A 32 -19.44 -7.37 -0.52
C ALA A 32 -19.86 -6.52 -1.73
N ALA A 33 -21.02 -5.86 -1.67
CA ALA A 33 -21.51 -4.98 -2.72
C ALA A 33 -20.53 -3.82 -3.02
N TYR A 34 -19.90 -3.25 -1.98
CA TYR A 34 -18.89 -2.21 -2.15
C TYR A 34 -17.65 -2.77 -2.86
N LEU A 35 -17.14 -3.91 -2.43
CA LEU A 35 -15.97 -4.55 -3.03
C LEU A 35 -16.23 -4.95 -4.49
N GLU A 36 -17.42 -5.43 -4.81
CA GLU A 36 -17.85 -5.76 -6.19
C GLU A 36 -17.99 -4.52 -7.09
N SER A 37 -18.37 -3.37 -6.50
CA SER A 37 -18.51 -2.11 -7.25
C SER A 37 -17.19 -1.53 -7.76
N MET A 38 -16.05 -2.00 -7.26
CA MET A 38 -14.73 -1.50 -7.65
C MET A 38 -14.38 -1.95 -9.07
N SER A 39 -14.20 -1.01 -9.99
CA SER A 39 -13.84 -1.29 -11.38
C SER A 39 -12.34 -1.10 -11.63
N ASP A 40 -11.77 -1.95 -12.47
CA ASP A 40 -10.37 -1.82 -12.91
C ASP A 40 -10.16 -0.53 -13.71
N LYS A 41 -11.15 -0.12 -14.49
CA LYS A 41 -11.12 1.16 -15.23
C LYS A 41 -11.03 2.36 -14.28
N GLY A 42 -11.85 2.36 -13.23
CA GLY A 42 -11.82 3.43 -12.21
C GLY A 42 -10.50 3.49 -11.46
N ARG A 43 -9.98 2.32 -11.05
CA ARG A 43 -8.68 2.20 -10.40
C ARG A 43 -7.53 2.64 -11.32
N HIS A 44 -7.54 2.21 -12.57
CA HIS A 44 -6.57 2.61 -13.58
C HIS A 44 -6.54 4.12 -13.79
N LYS A 45 -7.71 4.77 -13.88
CA LYS A 45 -7.80 6.24 -13.98
C LYS A 45 -7.13 6.95 -12.80
N LYS A 46 -7.30 6.44 -11.56
CA LYS A 46 -6.63 6.98 -10.37
C LYS A 46 -5.12 6.80 -10.43
N LEU A 47 -4.65 5.62 -10.81
CA LEU A 47 -3.22 5.34 -10.97
C LEU A 47 -2.59 6.20 -12.07
N LEU A 48 -3.27 6.41 -13.19
CA LEU A 48 -2.81 7.31 -14.26
C LEU A 48 -2.69 8.76 -13.79
N LYS A 49 -3.64 9.23 -12.98
CA LYS A 49 -3.54 10.57 -12.38
C LYS A 49 -2.30 10.65 -11.49
N GLY A 50 -2.14 9.74 -10.56
CA GLY A 50 -0.96 9.70 -9.70
C GLY A 50 0.36 9.63 -10.49
N TYR A 51 0.39 8.84 -11.56
CA TYR A 51 1.54 8.75 -12.45
C TYR A 51 1.88 10.09 -13.13
N LYS A 52 0.89 10.84 -13.58
CA LYS A 52 1.07 12.20 -14.13
C LYS A 52 1.60 13.18 -13.08
N ASP A 53 1.17 13.01 -11.83
CA ASP A 53 1.63 13.78 -10.67
C ASP A 53 3.01 13.31 -10.15
N GLY A 54 3.72 12.46 -10.88
CA GLY A 54 5.07 12.00 -10.54
C GLY A 54 5.15 10.76 -9.64
N LYS A 55 4.02 10.21 -9.18
CA LYS A 55 4.02 9.01 -8.32
C LYS A 55 4.46 7.77 -9.10
N ARG A 56 5.41 7.04 -8.55
CA ARG A 56 6.00 5.84 -9.16
C ARG A 56 5.97 4.69 -8.15
N PRO A 57 4.96 3.79 -8.22
CA PRO A 57 4.94 2.63 -7.35
C PRO A 57 6.08 1.68 -7.66
N LEU A 58 6.54 0.94 -6.67
CA LEU A 58 7.33 -0.26 -6.89
C LEU A 58 6.40 -1.41 -7.26
N LEU A 59 6.79 -2.14 -8.29
CA LEU A 59 6.09 -3.31 -8.80
C LEU A 59 7.01 -4.53 -8.75
N LEU A 60 6.45 -5.66 -8.35
CA LEU A 60 7.14 -6.95 -8.31
C LEU A 60 6.55 -7.87 -9.37
N PHE A 61 7.39 -8.35 -10.27
CA PHE A 61 7.03 -9.30 -11.32
C PHE A 61 7.64 -10.68 -11.05
N GLY A 62 6.89 -11.72 -11.33
CA GLY A 62 7.36 -13.10 -11.34
C GLY A 62 8.19 -13.43 -12.60
N ASP A 63 8.69 -14.66 -12.65
CA ASP A 63 9.57 -15.11 -13.75
C ASP A 63 8.84 -15.25 -15.09
N ALA A 64 7.53 -15.48 -15.08
CA ALA A 64 6.69 -15.46 -16.27
C ALA A 64 6.20 -14.05 -16.68
N GLY A 65 6.66 -12.99 -15.97
CA GLY A 65 6.28 -11.60 -16.25
C GLY A 65 4.93 -11.18 -15.66
N GLU A 66 4.32 -12.03 -14.84
CA GLU A 66 3.09 -11.71 -14.11
C GLU A 66 3.36 -10.72 -12.97
N LEU A 67 2.44 -9.76 -12.78
CA LEU A 67 2.54 -8.82 -11.67
C LEU A 67 2.07 -9.49 -10.38
N LEU A 68 2.95 -9.57 -9.38
CA LEU A 68 2.72 -10.23 -8.09
C LEU A 68 2.53 -9.28 -6.93
N GLY A 69 3.08 -8.06 -7.02
CA GLY A 69 3.01 -7.13 -5.92
C GLY A 69 3.11 -5.66 -6.33
N PHE A 70 2.60 -4.81 -5.45
CA PHE A 70 2.53 -3.36 -5.62
C PHE A 70 2.86 -2.68 -4.30
N CYS A 71 3.70 -1.65 -4.33
CA CYS A 71 3.92 -0.75 -3.19
C CYS A 71 3.89 0.70 -3.66
N GLY A 72 2.94 1.47 -3.11
CA GLY A 72 2.86 2.92 -3.26
C GLY A 72 3.52 3.61 -2.08
N PHE A 73 4.34 4.63 -2.33
CA PHE A 73 5.03 5.39 -1.30
C PHE A 73 5.43 6.78 -1.83
N GLY A 74 5.75 7.70 -0.92
CA GLY A 74 6.15 9.06 -1.24
C GLY A 74 6.04 10.00 -0.05
N GLU A 75 5.78 11.29 -0.32
CA GLU A 75 5.48 12.27 0.72
C GLU A 75 4.20 11.90 1.48
N SER A 76 4.16 12.24 2.75
CA SER A 76 3.01 11.90 3.59
C SER A 76 1.79 12.75 3.26
N MET A 77 0.65 12.07 3.11
CA MET A 77 -0.69 12.66 3.07
C MET A 77 -1.43 12.41 4.40
N THR A 78 -0.78 11.78 5.37
CA THR A 78 -1.35 11.48 6.69
C THR A 78 -1.41 12.74 7.53
N PRO A 79 -2.62 13.19 7.99
CA PRO A 79 -2.76 14.38 8.80
C PRO A 79 -1.91 14.31 10.08
N GLY A 80 -1.19 15.39 10.38
CA GLY A 80 -0.31 15.49 11.55
C GLY A 80 1.15 15.05 11.31
N TYR A 81 1.45 14.46 10.14
CA TYR A 81 2.79 13.95 9.80
C TYR A 81 3.27 14.40 8.42
N PRO A 82 3.24 15.71 8.10
CA PRO A 82 3.55 16.19 6.74
C PRO A 82 5.02 16.02 6.33
N ASP A 83 5.92 15.90 7.29
CA ASP A 83 7.36 15.81 7.06
C ASP A 83 7.87 14.36 7.01
N ASP A 84 6.99 13.38 7.22
CA ASP A 84 7.34 11.96 7.18
C ASP A 84 7.24 11.40 5.75
N GLY A 85 7.98 10.33 5.47
CA GLY A 85 7.74 9.51 4.28
C GLY A 85 6.58 8.56 4.52
N GLU A 86 5.70 8.37 3.54
CA GLU A 86 4.53 7.50 3.68
C GLU A 86 4.61 6.28 2.77
N ILE A 87 4.29 5.11 3.32
CA ILE A 87 3.94 3.93 2.54
C ILE A 87 2.42 3.86 2.48
N SER A 88 1.87 4.32 1.36
CA SER A 88 0.42 4.50 1.16
C SER A 88 -0.32 3.23 0.75
N ALA A 89 0.40 2.21 0.28
CA ALA A 89 -0.19 0.95 -0.15
C ALA A 89 0.87 -0.14 -0.24
N ILE A 90 0.57 -1.34 0.25
CA ILE A 90 1.33 -2.55 -0.01
C ILE A 90 0.40 -3.73 -0.22
N TYR A 91 0.51 -4.37 -1.37
CA TYR A 91 -0.32 -5.51 -1.74
C TYR A 91 0.51 -6.56 -2.46
N VAL A 92 0.28 -7.81 -2.10
CA VAL A 92 0.85 -8.99 -2.77
C VAL A 92 -0.31 -9.92 -3.11
N ARG A 93 -0.30 -10.47 -4.30
CA ARG A 93 -1.29 -11.43 -4.77
C ARG A 93 -1.43 -12.60 -3.78
N GLU A 94 -2.64 -13.08 -3.56
CA GLU A 94 -2.93 -14.14 -2.59
C GLU A 94 -2.03 -15.37 -2.77
N ASN A 95 -1.90 -15.84 -4.01
CA ASN A 95 -1.07 -17.01 -4.34
C ASN A 95 0.45 -16.78 -4.22
N ALA A 96 0.87 -15.56 -3.96
CA ALA A 96 2.26 -15.14 -3.77
C ALA A 96 2.59 -14.75 -2.31
N ILE A 97 1.61 -14.81 -1.42
CA ILE A 97 1.77 -14.54 0.00
C ILE A 97 2.62 -15.63 0.67
N GLY A 98 3.35 -15.27 1.73
CA GLY A 98 4.22 -16.21 2.46
C GLY A 98 5.57 -16.49 1.81
N LYS A 99 5.85 -15.91 0.64
CA LYS A 99 7.11 -16.08 -0.11
C LYS A 99 8.14 -14.97 0.15
N GLY A 100 7.90 -14.10 1.14
CA GLY A 100 8.79 -12.97 1.46
C GLY A 100 8.65 -11.74 0.55
N TYR A 101 7.76 -11.76 -0.44
CA TYR A 101 7.62 -10.69 -1.43
C TYR A 101 7.12 -9.37 -0.84
N GLY A 102 6.20 -9.43 0.12
CA GLY A 102 5.73 -8.25 0.85
C GLY A 102 6.86 -7.60 1.62
N HIS A 103 7.67 -8.39 2.33
CA HIS A 103 8.85 -7.91 3.04
C HIS A 103 9.85 -7.25 2.09
N ALA A 104 10.15 -7.88 0.95
CA ALA A 104 11.09 -7.34 -0.02
C ALA A 104 10.63 -5.98 -0.61
N LEU A 105 9.33 -5.89 -1.00
CA LEU A 105 8.74 -4.64 -1.50
C LEU A 105 8.77 -3.54 -0.43
N PHE A 106 8.36 -3.87 0.78
CA PHE A 106 8.26 -2.92 1.89
C PHE A 106 9.64 -2.38 2.28
N THR A 107 10.62 -3.26 2.49
CA THR A 107 11.99 -2.87 2.80
C THR A 107 12.62 -2.02 1.68
N ARG A 108 12.32 -2.31 0.42
CA ARG A 108 12.80 -1.47 -0.68
C ARG A 108 12.15 -0.09 -0.67
N ALA A 109 10.85 0.02 -0.41
CA ALA A 109 10.15 1.30 -0.29
C ALA A 109 10.69 2.13 0.87
N GLU A 110 10.94 1.54 2.04
CA GLU A 110 11.59 2.22 3.16
C GLU A 110 12.97 2.79 2.78
N LYS A 111 13.81 1.99 2.11
CA LYS A 111 15.13 2.43 1.65
C LYS A 111 15.03 3.61 0.67
N GLU A 112 14.07 3.59 -0.25
CA GLU A 112 13.84 4.70 -1.17
C GLU A 112 13.40 5.98 -0.44
N LEU A 113 12.53 5.88 0.56
CA LEU A 113 12.10 7.00 1.37
C LEU A 113 13.26 7.59 2.19
N TYR A 114 14.07 6.76 2.84
CA TYR A 114 15.26 7.22 3.54
C TYR A 114 16.28 7.87 2.59
N ALA A 115 16.47 7.34 1.39
CA ALA A 115 17.34 7.92 0.38
C ALA A 115 16.83 9.27 -0.15
N GLN A 116 15.52 9.53 -0.08
CA GLN A 116 14.91 10.83 -0.38
C GLN A 116 15.04 11.85 0.77
N GLY A 117 15.59 11.44 1.92
CA GLY A 117 15.85 12.31 3.06
C GLY A 117 14.79 12.28 4.17
N TYR A 118 13.75 11.45 4.04
CA TYR A 118 12.81 11.27 5.13
C TYR A 118 13.49 10.56 6.31
N ARG A 119 13.29 11.08 7.51
CA ARG A 119 13.84 10.47 8.74
C ARG A 119 12.86 9.50 9.38
N ASN A 120 11.59 9.83 9.33
CA ASN A 120 10.53 9.04 9.92
C ASN A 120 9.58 8.56 8.81
N LEU A 121 8.94 7.43 9.06
CA LEU A 121 8.00 6.84 8.12
C LEU A 121 6.65 6.65 8.79
N VAL A 122 5.58 6.86 8.03
CA VAL A 122 4.19 6.76 8.52
C VAL A 122 3.34 5.93 7.55
N LEU A 123 2.31 5.31 8.06
CA LEU A 123 1.29 4.62 7.28
C LEU A 123 -0.04 4.58 8.04
N ASP A 124 -1.12 4.40 7.28
CA ASP A 124 -2.47 4.15 7.80
C ASP A 124 -2.83 2.67 7.58
N VAL A 125 -3.51 2.07 8.55
CA VAL A 125 -4.03 0.71 8.44
C VAL A 125 -5.40 0.61 9.09
N LEU A 126 -6.32 -0.13 8.46
CA LEU A 126 -7.61 -0.46 9.09
C LEU A 126 -7.36 -1.23 10.39
N SER A 127 -7.95 -0.79 11.50
CA SER A 127 -7.74 -1.39 12.83
C SER A 127 -8.18 -2.86 12.89
N GLN A 128 -9.09 -3.28 11.99
CA GLN A 128 -9.55 -4.66 11.85
C GLN A 128 -8.59 -5.54 11.01
N ASN A 129 -7.59 -4.95 10.36
CA ASN A 129 -6.63 -5.69 9.54
C ASN A 129 -5.44 -6.16 10.40
N GLU A 130 -5.71 -7.10 11.30
CA GLU A 130 -4.72 -7.65 12.25
C GLU A 130 -3.47 -8.19 11.57
N ARG A 131 -3.64 -8.79 10.40
CA ARG A 131 -2.53 -9.32 9.61
C ARG A 131 -1.57 -8.23 9.14
N ALA A 132 -2.10 -7.12 8.62
CA ALA A 132 -1.27 -5.99 8.20
C ALA A 132 -0.62 -5.31 9.40
N ILE A 133 -1.35 -5.15 10.52
CA ILE A 133 -0.80 -4.58 11.76
C ILE A 133 0.37 -5.43 12.25
N ALA A 134 0.24 -6.75 12.32
CA ALA A 134 1.33 -7.65 12.70
C ALA A 134 2.55 -7.51 11.77
N PHE A 135 2.32 -7.36 10.46
CA PHE A 135 3.39 -7.12 9.49
C PHE A 135 4.12 -5.80 9.76
N TYR A 136 3.40 -4.70 10.02
CA TYR A 136 4.02 -3.40 10.30
C TYR A 136 4.73 -3.35 11.64
N LEU A 137 4.19 -3.99 12.68
CA LEU A 137 4.86 -4.14 13.97
C LEU A 137 6.20 -4.89 13.81
N ALA A 138 6.24 -5.95 13.00
CA ALA A 138 7.47 -6.69 12.71
C ALA A 138 8.51 -5.85 11.94
N HIS A 139 8.07 -4.80 11.24
CA HIS A 139 8.95 -3.82 10.59
C HIS A 139 9.34 -2.62 11.48
N GLY A 140 8.95 -2.64 12.75
CA GLY A 140 9.32 -1.61 13.73
C GLY A 140 8.40 -0.39 13.77
N TYR A 141 7.23 -0.45 13.12
CA TYR A 141 6.21 0.57 13.27
C TYR A 141 5.45 0.37 14.58
N VAL A 142 5.02 1.46 15.18
CA VAL A 142 4.16 1.46 16.36
C VAL A 142 2.94 2.33 16.11
N LYS A 143 1.80 1.99 16.71
CA LYS A 143 0.61 2.82 16.65
C LYS A 143 0.83 4.13 17.40
N VAL A 144 0.56 5.25 16.75
CA VAL A 144 0.73 6.60 17.33
C VAL A 144 -0.58 7.36 17.44
N GLN A 145 -1.61 7.01 16.66
CA GLN A 145 -2.88 7.72 16.66
C GLN A 145 -4.03 6.85 16.15
N ASP A 146 -5.24 7.09 16.65
CA ASP A 146 -6.50 6.60 16.10
C ASP A 146 -7.02 7.55 15.02
N ARG A 147 -7.66 7.01 14.00
CA ARG A 147 -8.30 7.76 12.92
C ARG A 147 -9.59 7.07 12.48
N GLN A 148 -10.49 7.82 11.87
CA GLN A 148 -11.65 7.29 11.18
C GLN A 148 -11.46 7.40 9.67
N PHE A 149 -11.91 6.39 8.95
CA PHE A 149 -11.87 6.29 7.50
C PHE A 149 -13.27 6.09 6.94
N SER A 150 -13.73 7.05 6.15
CA SER A 150 -15.05 7.00 5.52
C SER A 150 -14.99 6.29 4.17
N ARG A 151 -15.81 5.26 4.00
CA ARG A 151 -15.92 4.57 2.71
C ARG A 151 -17.33 3.96 2.54
N GLY A 152 -17.94 4.15 1.37
CA GLY A 152 -19.27 3.60 1.09
C GLY A 152 -20.36 4.07 2.05
N GLY A 153 -20.26 5.29 2.61
CA GLY A 153 -21.20 5.84 3.58
C GLY A 153 -21.04 5.31 5.01
N ARG A 154 -19.95 4.59 5.29
CA ARG A 154 -19.64 4.06 6.63
C ARG A 154 -18.28 4.56 7.10
N GLU A 155 -18.14 4.63 8.43
CA GLU A 155 -16.88 4.94 9.12
C GLU A 155 -16.21 3.63 9.56
N TYR A 156 -14.91 3.56 9.34
CA TYR A 156 -14.07 2.44 9.75
C TYR A 156 -12.92 2.94 10.62
N PRO A 157 -12.62 2.30 11.76
CA PRO A 157 -11.47 2.67 12.57
C PRO A 157 -10.17 2.36 11.83
N MET A 158 -9.23 3.28 11.88
CA MET A 158 -7.88 3.14 11.36
C MET A 158 -6.86 3.46 12.43
N ASP A 159 -5.72 2.81 12.34
CA ASP A 159 -4.53 3.11 13.12
C ASP A 159 -3.53 3.86 12.24
N ILE A 160 -3.02 4.99 12.73
CA ILE A 160 -1.82 5.59 12.18
C ILE A 160 -0.63 4.92 12.87
N MET A 161 0.26 4.34 12.09
CA MET A 161 1.47 3.69 12.58
C MET A 161 2.70 4.43 12.07
N ARG A 162 3.71 4.57 12.92
CA ARG A 162 4.91 5.35 12.63
C ARG A 162 6.17 4.59 13.02
N LYS A 163 7.22 4.77 12.24
CA LYS A 163 8.57 4.28 12.52
C LYS A 163 9.49 5.50 12.57
N GLU A 164 10.07 5.76 13.72
CA GLU A 164 11.05 6.82 13.90
C GLU A 164 12.45 6.33 13.54
N ALA A 165 13.28 7.22 13.01
CA ALA A 165 14.70 6.93 12.82
C ALA A 165 15.33 6.68 14.20
N HIS A 166 16.03 5.57 14.34
CA HIS A 166 16.94 5.39 15.46
C HIS A 166 18.23 6.16 15.14
N ASP A 167 18.63 7.06 16.04
CA ASP A 167 19.93 7.76 15.98
C ASP A 167 21.08 6.76 16.12
#